data_5953ee1454bfe0115f8aa8e2bd075838
#
_entry.id   5953ee1454bfe0115f8aa8e2bd075838
#
_cell.length_a   1.000
_cell.length_b   1.000
_cell.length_c   1.000
_cell.angle_alpha   90.00
_cell.angle_beta   90.00
_cell.angle_gamma   90.00
#
_symmetry.space_group_name_H-M   'P 1'
#
loop_
_entity.id
_entity.type
_entity.pdbx_description
1 polymer ?
#
loop_
_entity_poly.entity_id
_entity_poly.type
_entity_poly.pdbx_seq_one_letter_code
_entity_poly.pdbx_strand_id
1 'polypeptide(L)'
;TSATNNSRVQTQFKKWSKEGLIQQKYWLMGDETIQGGPMKIVLDEDALPDIKFLLNRINIARQMDRNVAFHCTTHVELLFALAALKDSSIEEGDRIEHGSIITDEMIKELRGLGLTVVTQPGFLWERGDRYLEQLSDGELRHLYRCQSLIDQGVNVVVSSDAPYGPISPWDVIKHSTERLTKSGAVVGEVERISASTALRSYLTSKGDPAGEVRHVQVGYAADLCLLDR
;
A
#
# COMPACT_ATOMS: atom_id res chain seq x y z
N THR A 1 -1.63 4.97 5.93
CA THR A 1 -0.76 5.10 4.76
C THR A 1 -0.32 6.53 4.50
N SER A 2 -1.13 7.55 4.79
CA SER A 2 -0.92 8.90 4.31
C SER A 2 0.19 9.67 5.04
N ALA A 3 0.19 9.72 6.33
CA ALA A 3 1.10 10.59 7.05
C ALA A 3 2.37 9.88 7.51
N THR A 4 3.48 10.60 7.51
CA THR A 4 4.67 10.18 8.24
C THR A 4 4.42 10.39 9.73
N ASN A 5 4.22 9.31 10.47
CA ASN A 5 4.05 9.37 11.92
C ASN A 5 5.40 9.63 12.60
N ASN A 6 5.36 10.21 13.79
CA ASN A 6 6.52 10.47 14.63
C ASN A 6 6.29 9.96 16.06
N SER A 7 7.28 10.09 16.92
CA SER A 7 7.21 9.64 18.31
C SER A 7 6.05 10.23 19.11
N ARG A 8 5.62 11.46 18.80
CA ARG A 8 4.46 12.09 19.44
C ARG A 8 3.17 11.37 19.08
N VAL A 9 2.98 11.06 17.79
CA VAL A 9 1.82 10.29 17.31
C VAL A 9 1.85 8.89 17.90
N GLN A 10 3.01 8.22 17.91
CA GLN A 10 3.16 6.89 18.51
C GLN A 10 2.78 6.89 20.01
N THR A 11 3.20 7.91 20.75
CA THR A 11 2.84 8.06 22.16
C THR A 11 1.34 8.23 22.34
N GLN A 12 0.68 8.98 21.46
CA GLN A 12 -0.77 9.16 21.49
C GLN A 12 -1.52 7.86 21.21
N PHE A 13 -1.08 7.06 20.22
CA PHE A 13 -1.65 5.74 19.95
C PHE A 13 -1.49 4.78 21.13
N LYS A 14 -0.31 4.76 21.76
CA LYS A 14 -0.07 3.97 22.97
C LYS A 14 -1.02 4.37 24.11
N LYS A 15 -1.26 5.68 24.30
CA LYS A 15 -2.20 6.20 25.28
C LYS A 15 -3.62 5.74 24.98
N TRP A 16 -4.12 5.93 23.75
CA TRP A 16 -5.47 5.52 23.35
C TRP A 16 -5.71 4.02 23.49
N SER A 17 -4.70 3.20 23.15
CA SER A 17 -4.77 1.76 23.35
C SER A 17 -4.85 1.38 24.83
N LYS A 18 -4.08 2.04 25.70
CA LYS A 18 -4.12 1.82 27.15
C LYS A 18 -5.46 2.25 27.78
N GLU A 19 -6.08 3.29 27.26
CA GLU A 19 -7.40 3.81 27.67
C GLU A 19 -8.56 2.99 27.08
N GLY A 20 -8.29 1.99 26.24
CA GLY A 20 -9.33 1.18 25.59
C GLY A 20 -10.07 1.88 24.44
N LEU A 21 -9.62 3.07 24.03
CA LEU A 21 -10.20 3.82 22.91
C LEU A 21 -9.88 3.21 21.56
N ILE A 22 -8.76 2.49 21.46
CA ILE A 22 -8.36 1.69 20.30
C ILE A 22 -8.21 0.24 20.77
N GLN A 23 -9.13 -0.61 20.31
CA GLN A 23 -9.11 -2.05 20.62
C GLN A 23 -8.34 -2.86 19.56
N GLN A 24 -8.21 -2.29 18.35
CA GLN A 24 -7.53 -2.94 17.24
C GLN A 24 -6.01 -2.97 17.46
N LYS A 25 -5.39 -4.03 17.00
CA LYS A 25 -3.94 -4.08 16.86
C LYS A 25 -3.53 -3.15 15.72
N TYR A 26 -2.60 -2.25 15.97
CA TYR A 26 -2.12 -1.29 14.97
C TYR A 26 -0.62 -1.42 14.73
N TRP A 27 -0.15 -0.93 13.59
CA TRP A 27 1.25 -0.80 13.24
C TRP A 27 1.44 0.55 12.55
N LEU A 28 2.35 1.36 13.07
CA LEU A 28 2.57 2.71 12.56
C LEU A 28 3.77 2.72 11.61
N MET A 29 3.59 3.28 10.43
CA MET A 29 4.69 3.73 9.59
C MET A 29 5.05 5.16 9.98
N GLY A 30 6.32 5.52 9.92
CA GLY A 30 6.73 6.88 10.25
C GLY A 30 8.21 7.16 10.07
N ASP A 31 8.62 8.32 10.55
CA ASP A 31 10.01 8.76 10.50
C ASP A 31 10.95 7.94 11.43
N GLU A 32 12.19 8.37 11.56
CA GLU A 32 13.20 7.73 12.41
C GLU A 32 12.89 7.82 13.90
N THR A 33 11.95 8.66 14.33
CA THR A 33 11.62 8.85 15.75
C THR A 33 10.66 7.81 16.30
N ILE A 34 9.97 7.02 15.46
CA ILE A 34 9.10 5.93 15.90
C ILE A 34 9.87 4.62 16.06
N GLN A 35 9.36 3.75 16.92
CA GLN A 35 9.87 2.40 17.12
C GLN A 35 8.98 1.38 16.41
N GLY A 36 9.60 0.48 15.67
CA GLY A 36 8.90 -0.56 14.89
C GLY A 36 8.14 0.01 13.70
N GLY A 37 7.67 -0.88 12.85
CA GLY A 37 6.99 -0.52 11.61
C GLY A 37 7.92 0.08 10.55
N PRO A 38 7.50 0.10 9.29
CA PRO A 38 8.32 0.60 8.20
C PRO A 38 8.65 2.08 8.33
N MET A 39 9.84 2.47 7.89
CA MET A 39 10.17 3.89 7.70
C MET A 39 9.43 4.39 6.47
N LYS A 40 8.58 5.40 6.68
CA LYS A 40 7.82 6.04 5.61
C LYS A 40 8.69 7.08 4.90
N ILE A 41 8.84 6.91 3.60
CA ILE A 41 9.52 7.87 2.71
C ILE A 41 8.48 8.39 1.73
N VAL A 42 8.24 9.71 1.79
CA VAL A 42 7.29 10.38 0.90
C VAL A 42 8.08 11.02 -0.23
N LEU A 43 7.73 10.69 -1.45
CA LEU A 43 8.22 11.35 -2.66
C LEU A 43 7.15 12.30 -3.17
N ASP A 44 7.60 13.38 -3.77
CA ASP A 44 6.80 14.40 -4.45
C ASP A 44 7.52 14.72 -5.75
N GLU A 45 6.90 14.48 -6.89
CA GLU A 45 7.56 14.64 -8.20
C GLU A 45 7.95 16.09 -8.49
N ASP A 46 7.23 17.06 -7.91
CA ASP A 46 7.56 18.48 -8.04
C ASP A 46 8.76 18.90 -7.16
N ALA A 47 9.18 18.04 -6.23
CA ALA A 47 10.25 18.31 -5.27
C ALA A 47 11.06 17.05 -4.92
N LEU A 48 11.48 16.30 -5.93
CA LEU A 48 12.29 15.10 -5.71
C LEU A 48 13.60 15.43 -4.99
N PRO A 49 13.96 14.68 -3.95
CA PRO A 49 15.23 14.86 -3.26
C PRO A 49 16.41 14.34 -4.10
N ASP A 50 17.64 14.67 -3.69
CA ASP A 50 18.83 14.00 -4.22
C ASP A 50 18.78 12.49 -3.93
N ILE A 51 19.24 11.67 -4.88
CA ILE A 51 19.27 10.20 -4.72
C ILE A 51 20.08 9.77 -3.49
N LYS A 52 21.16 10.48 -3.17
CA LYS A 52 21.96 10.20 -1.98
C LYS A 52 21.19 10.42 -0.69
N PHE A 53 20.25 11.38 -0.68
CA PHE A 53 19.35 11.57 0.46
C PHE A 53 18.46 10.33 0.65
N LEU A 54 17.90 9.77 -0.43
CA LEU A 54 17.10 8.54 -0.33
C LEU A 54 17.92 7.36 0.15
N LEU A 55 19.11 7.16 -0.41
CA LEU A 55 20.02 6.08 0.03
C LEU A 55 20.36 6.22 1.51
N ASN A 56 20.59 7.44 1.98
CA ASN A 56 20.82 7.68 3.41
C ASN A 56 19.58 7.33 4.26
N ARG A 57 18.37 7.67 3.81
CA ARG A 57 17.12 7.32 4.51
C ARG A 57 16.92 5.82 4.59
N ILE A 58 17.19 5.09 3.51
CA ILE A 58 17.14 3.63 3.49
C ILE A 58 18.16 3.07 4.50
N ASN A 59 19.42 3.55 4.47
CA ASN A 59 20.45 3.11 5.39
C ASN A 59 20.09 3.35 6.86
N ILE A 60 19.50 4.49 7.19
CA ILE A 60 18.99 4.76 8.55
C ILE A 60 17.92 3.74 8.94
N ALA A 61 16.98 3.39 8.02
CA ALA A 61 15.98 2.37 8.28
C ALA A 61 16.64 1.02 8.61
N ARG A 62 17.64 0.58 7.83
CA ARG A 62 18.39 -0.66 8.06
C ARG A 62 19.11 -0.68 9.41
N GLN A 63 19.78 0.43 9.78
CA GLN A 63 20.42 0.57 11.11
C GLN A 63 19.44 0.45 12.27
N MET A 64 18.15 0.72 12.01
CA MET A 64 17.06 0.62 12.97
C MET A 64 16.30 -0.71 12.89
N ASP A 65 16.77 -1.67 12.09
CA ASP A 65 16.08 -2.95 11.82
C ASP A 65 14.63 -2.71 11.30
N ARG A 66 14.49 -1.81 10.34
CA ARG A 66 13.19 -1.42 9.79
C ARG A 66 13.18 -1.50 8.26
N ASN A 67 12.09 -2.02 7.74
CA ASN A 67 11.75 -1.92 6.32
C ASN A 67 11.46 -0.48 5.91
N VAL A 68 11.44 -0.22 4.61
CA VAL A 68 11.01 1.06 4.04
C VAL A 68 9.66 0.93 3.34
N ALA A 69 8.87 2.00 3.38
CA ALA A 69 7.60 2.13 2.68
C ALA A 69 7.60 3.45 1.90
N PHE A 70 7.75 3.36 0.58
CA PHE A 70 7.77 4.53 -0.29
C PHE A 70 6.36 4.94 -0.69
N HIS A 71 6.01 6.21 -0.53
CA HIS A 71 4.82 6.80 -1.10
C HIS A 71 5.11 7.19 -2.55
N CYS A 72 4.42 6.55 -3.50
CA CYS A 72 4.58 6.82 -4.93
C CYS A 72 3.21 6.88 -5.59
N THR A 73 2.77 8.08 -5.98
CA THR A 73 1.49 8.32 -6.66
C THR A 73 1.64 8.51 -8.16
N THR A 74 2.83 8.87 -8.61
CA THR A 74 3.17 9.01 -10.03
C THR A 74 4.18 7.96 -10.48
N HIS A 75 4.32 7.79 -11.79
CA HIS A 75 5.33 6.89 -12.34
C HIS A 75 6.76 7.42 -12.11
N VAL A 76 6.95 8.72 -12.04
CA VAL A 76 8.25 9.36 -11.78
C VAL A 76 8.72 9.07 -10.36
N GLU A 77 7.84 9.24 -9.38
CA GLU A 77 8.12 8.89 -7.98
C GLU A 77 8.48 7.41 -7.83
N LEU A 78 7.73 6.53 -8.49
CA LEU A 78 8.01 5.09 -8.45
C LEU A 78 9.35 4.75 -9.10
N LEU A 79 9.66 5.32 -10.28
CA LEU A 79 10.93 5.12 -10.94
C LEU A 79 12.11 5.54 -10.06
N PHE A 80 11.95 6.69 -9.38
CA PHE A 80 12.97 7.21 -8.48
C PHE A 80 13.17 6.34 -7.24
N ALA A 81 12.07 5.84 -6.65
CA ALA A 81 12.11 4.88 -5.55
C ALA A 81 12.81 3.57 -5.95
N LEU A 82 12.47 3.01 -7.14
CA LEU A 82 13.09 1.80 -7.66
C LEU A 82 14.58 1.98 -7.92
N ALA A 83 15.01 3.13 -8.45
CA ALA A 83 16.42 3.44 -8.62
C ALA A 83 17.18 3.42 -7.28
N ALA A 84 16.64 4.09 -6.26
CA ALA A 84 17.26 4.10 -4.93
C ALA A 84 17.29 2.70 -4.29
N LEU A 85 16.23 1.92 -4.44
CA LEU A 85 16.16 0.56 -3.91
C LEU A 85 17.16 -0.38 -4.59
N LYS A 86 17.36 -0.27 -5.90
CA LYS A 86 18.38 -1.06 -6.63
C LYS A 86 19.80 -0.82 -6.13
N ASP A 87 20.11 0.41 -5.75
CA ASP A 87 21.42 0.82 -5.24
C ASP A 87 21.57 0.60 -3.72
N SER A 88 20.57 0.00 -3.08
CA SER A 88 20.55 -0.29 -1.65
C SER A 88 20.38 -1.80 -1.37
N SER A 89 20.48 -2.20 -0.10
CA SER A 89 20.05 -3.54 0.31
C SER A 89 18.52 -3.59 0.35
N ILE A 90 17.94 -4.55 -0.38
CA ILE A 90 16.50 -4.86 -0.30
C ILE A 90 16.28 -5.82 0.88
N GLU A 91 15.25 -5.59 1.65
CA GLU A 91 14.81 -6.47 2.72
C GLU A 91 13.36 -6.92 2.53
N GLU A 92 13.08 -8.14 2.97
CA GLU A 92 11.72 -8.65 2.97
C GLU A 92 10.79 -7.72 3.77
N GLY A 93 9.68 -7.31 3.17
CA GLY A 93 8.76 -6.34 3.75
C GLY A 93 8.96 -4.89 3.28
N ASP A 94 9.99 -4.62 2.46
CA ASP A 94 10.08 -3.36 1.73
C ASP A 94 8.92 -3.22 0.76
N ARG A 95 8.35 -2.02 0.65
CA ARG A 95 7.11 -1.87 -0.11
C ARG A 95 6.90 -0.50 -0.71
N ILE A 96 6.06 -0.50 -1.73
CA ILE A 96 5.53 0.69 -2.38
C ILE A 96 4.09 0.91 -1.89
N GLU A 97 3.82 2.08 -1.35
CA GLU A 97 2.47 2.55 -1.04
C GLU A 97 1.91 3.28 -2.26
N HIS A 98 0.67 3.05 -2.58
CA HIS A 98 -0.08 3.52 -3.73
C HIS A 98 0.34 2.83 -5.03
N GLY A 99 1.49 3.15 -5.60
CA GLY A 99 1.84 2.65 -6.92
C GLY A 99 0.70 2.94 -7.90
N SER A 100 0.24 4.20 -7.95
CA SER A 100 -0.99 4.52 -8.68
C SER A 100 -0.82 4.33 -10.18
N ILE A 101 0.35 4.65 -10.74
CA ILE A 101 0.67 4.46 -12.16
C ILE A 101 1.91 3.58 -12.27
N ILE A 102 1.73 2.35 -12.77
CA ILE A 102 2.80 1.34 -12.90
C ILE A 102 2.86 0.84 -14.33
N THR A 103 3.98 1.05 -15.03
CA THR A 103 4.21 0.53 -16.39
C THR A 103 4.61 -0.95 -16.40
N ASP A 104 4.62 -1.59 -17.58
CA ASP A 104 5.01 -3.00 -17.68
C ASP A 104 6.49 -3.23 -17.32
N GLU A 105 7.35 -2.25 -17.59
CA GLU A 105 8.77 -2.28 -17.21
C GLU A 105 8.91 -2.25 -15.69
N MET A 106 8.14 -1.37 -15.01
CA MET A 106 8.15 -1.25 -13.55
C MET A 106 7.64 -2.52 -12.86
N ILE A 107 6.67 -3.24 -13.44
CA ILE A 107 6.21 -4.53 -12.90
C ILE A 107 7.36 -5.53 -12.83
N LYS A 108 8.17 -5.61 -13.90
CA LYS A 108 9.34 -6.51 -13.94
C LYS A 108 10.36 -6.16 -12.87
N GLU A 109 10.57 -4.86 -12.63
CA GLU A 109 11.48 -4.37 -11.59
C GLU A 109 10.96 -4.67 -10.19
N LEU A 110 9.69 -4.36 -9.92
CA LEU A 110 9.03 -4.66 -8.65
C LEU A 110 9.13 -6.16 -8.30
N ARG A 111 8.87 -7.03 -9.30
CA ARG A 111 9.05 -8.47 -9.14
C ARG A 111 10.49 -8.84 -8.87
N GLY A 112 11.44 -8.32 -9.67
CA GLY A 112 12.87 -8.62 -9.56
C GLY A 112 13.44 -8.23 -8.20
N LEU A 113 12.90 -7.19 -7.58
CA LEU A 113 13.28 -6.70 -6.25
C LEU A 113 12.46 -7.35 -5.12
N GLY A 114 11.47 -8.20 -5.42
CA GLY A 114 10.62 -8.84 -4.39
C GLY A 114 9.74 -7.86 -3.60
N LEU A 115 9.44 -6.69 -4.15
CA LEU A 115 8.69 -5.64 -3.46
C LEU A 115 7.20 -5.96 -3.38
N THR A 116 6.58 -5.52 -2.29
CA THR A 116 5.12 -5.54 -2.13
C THR A 116 4.54 -4.19 -2.56
N VAL A 117 3.44 -4.21 -3.31
CA VAL A 117 2.66 -3.02 -3.67
C VAL A 117 1.39 -2.97 -2.84
N VAL A 118 1.23 -1.93 -2.01
CA VAL A 118 0.02 -1.67 -1.21
C VAL A 118 -0.78 -0.58 -1.91
N THR A 119 -1.82 -0.97 -2.64
CA THR A 119 -2.54 -0.08 -3.57
C THR A 119 -4.01 0.14 -3.17
N GLN A 120 -4.67 1.15 -3.76
CA GLN A 120 -6.01 1.60 -3.36
C GLN A 120 -6.97 1.68 -4.56
N PRO A 121 -7.46 0.57 -5.08
CA PRO A 121 -8.45 0.58 -6.17
C PRO A 121 -9.77 1.28 -5.78
N GLY A 122 -10.05 1.46 -4.49
CA GLY A 122 -11.16 2.27 -4.00
C GLY A 122 -11.10 3.75 -4.41
N PHE A 123 -9.92 4.26 -4.77
CA PHE A 123 -9.79 5.62 -5.31
C PHE A 123 -10.44 5.79 -6.70
N LEU A 124 -10.67 4.71 -7.44
CA LEU A 124 -11.44 4.78 -8.68
C LEU A 124 -12.88 5.22 -8.43
N TRP A 125 -13.49 4.75 -7.35
CA TRP A 125 -14.80 5.25 -6.93
C TRP A 125 -14.73 6.71 -6.48
N GLU A 126 -13.74 7.07 -5.66
CA GLU A 126 -13.67 8.42 -5.08
C GLU A 126 -13.28 9.51 -6.10
N ARG A 127 -12.40 9.17 -7.05
CA ARG A 127 -11.72 10.13 -7.93
C ARG A 127 -11.71 9.72 -9.40
N GLY A 128 -12.31 8.58 -9.76
CA GLY A 128 -12.20 8.00 -11.09
C GLY A 128 -12.73 8.90 -12.19
N ASP A 129 -13.83 9.63 -11.97
CA ASP A 129 -14.35 10.58 -12.96
C ASP A 129 -13.33 11.69 -13.26
N ARG A 130 -12.65 12.19 -12.22
CA ARG A 130 -11.56 13.16 -12.39
C ARG A 130 -10.36 12.56 -13.12
N TYR A 131 -10.02 11.29 -12.87
CA TYR A 131 -8.95 10.62 -13.60
C TYR A 131 -9.27 10.49 -15.09
N LEU A 132 -10.52 10.17 -15.43
CA LEU A 132 -10.98 10.12 -16.83
C LEU A 132 -10.88 11.47 -17.56
N GLU A 133 -11.00 12.58 -16.84
CA GLU A 133 -10.87 13.93 -17.39
C GLU A 133 -9.40 14.39 -17.52
N GLN A 134 -8.53 13.95 -16.63
CA GLN A 134 -7.18 14.54 -16.48
C GLN A 134 -6.04 13.66 -17.00
N LEU A 135 -6.23 12.34 -17.03
CA LEU A 135 -5.19 11.40 -17.44
C LEU A 135 -5.37 11.02 -18.92
N SER A 136 -4.25 10.82 -19.60
CA SER A 136 -4.24 10.23 -20.93
C SER A 136 -4.66 8.76 -20.93
N ASP A 137 -5.10 8.23 -22.06
CA ASP A 137 -5.42 6.79 -22.21
C ASP A 137 -4.25 5.89 -21.84
N GLY A 138 -3.02 6.35 -22.03
CA GLY A 138 -1.79 5.67 -21.64
C GLY A 138 -1.67 5.52 -20.12
N GLU A 139 -1.92 6.59 -19.39
CA GLU A 139 -1.87 6.62 -17.92
C GLU A 139 -3.02 5.84 -17.32
N LEU A 140 -4.24 5.97 -17.86
CA LEU A 140 -5.42 5.23 -17.41
C LEU A 140 -5.22 3.71 -17.48
N ARG A 141 -4.51 3.20 -18.50
CA ARG A 141 -4.16 1.77 -18.60
C ARG A 141 -3.22 1.29 -17.51
N HIS A 142 -2.44 2.19 -16.93
CA HIS A 142 -1.46 1.89 -15.89
C HIS A 142 -1.95 2.21 -14.48
N LEU A 143 -3.22 2.62 -14.33
CA LEU A 143 -3.78 3.11 -13.09
C LEU A 143 -4.25 1.96 -12.17
N TYR A 144 -3.71 1.88 -10.96
CA TYR A 144 -4.04 0.88 -9.92
C TYR A 144 -4.08 -0.55 -10.47
N ARG A 145 -2.99 -1.01 -11.03
CA ARG A 145 -2.85 -2.31 -11.70
C ARG A 145 -2.77 -3.45 -10.69
N CYS A 146 -3.93 -4.02 -10.35
CA CYS A 146 -3.99 -5.13 -9.40
C CYS A 146 -3.76 -6.48 -10.09
N GLN A 147 -4.55 -6.80 -11.13
CA GLN A 147 -4.48 -8.11 -11.79
C GLN A 147 -3.15 -8.32 -12.52
N SER A 148 -2.70 -7.32 -13.28
CA SER A 148 -1.41 -7.41 -14.00
C SER A 148 -0.22 -7.63 -13.06
N LEU A 149 -0.19 -6.97 -11.90
CA LEU A 149 0.85 -7.19 -10.89
C LEU A 149 0.82 -8.62 -10.36
N ILE A 150 -0.38 -9.12 -10.00
CA ILE A 150 -0.57 -10.49 -9.51
C ILE A 150 -0.13 -11.52 -10.55
N ASP A 151 -0.54 -11.35 -11.81
CA ASP A 151 -0.22 -12.27 -12.92
C ASP A 151 1.30 -12.33 -13.18
N GLN A 152 2.00 -11.25 -12.92
CA GLN A 152 3.46 -11.18 -13.02
C GLN A 152 4.19 -11.63 -11.74
N GLY A 153 3.46 -12.05 -10.71
CA GLY A 153 4.03 -12.55 -9.45
C GLY A 153 4.56 -11.47 -8.50
N VAL A 154 4.06 -10.25 -8.62
CA VAL A 154 4.29 -9.19 -7.62
C VAL A 154 3.31 -9.36 -6.48
N ASN A 155 3.76 -9.20 -5.25
CA ASN A 155 2.89 -9.18 -4.07
C ASN A 155 2.02 -7.92 -4.06
N VAL A 156 0.69 -8.11 -4.08
CA VAL A 156 -0.29 -7.01 -4.09
C VAL A 156 -1.18 -7.07 -2.87
N VAL A 157 -1.35 -5.94 -2.22
CA VAL A 157 -2.24 -5.74 -1.08
C VAL A 157 -3.18 -4.58 -1.39
N VAL A 158 -4.49 -4.81 -1.35
CA VAL A 158 -5.46 -3.72 -1.48
C VAL A 158 -5.77 -3.13 -0.11
N SER A 159 -5.81 -1.80 -0.03
CA SER A 159 -6.06 -1.07 1.21
C SER A 159 -6.98 0.13 0.99
N SER A 160 -7.49 0.69 2.06
CA SER A 160 -8.44 1.81 1.99
C SER A 160 -7.76 3.17 1.87
N ASP A 161 -6.63 3.35 2.54
CA ASP A 161 -6.03 4.68 2.78
C ASP A 161 -7.03 5.68 3.37
N ALA A 162 -7.90 5.23 4.28
CA ALA A 162 -8.85 6.10 4.95
C ALA A 162 -8.14 7.23 5.74
N PRO A 163 -8.67 8.45 5.74
CA PRO A 163 -10.01 8.86 5.26
C PRO A 163 -10.08 9.26 3.77
N TYR A 164 -9.02 9.08 3.00
CA TYR A 164 -8.96 9.48 1.59
C TYR A 164 -9.69 8.51 0.65
N GLY A 165 -9.80 7.25 1.05
CA GLY A 165 -10.60 6.22 0.41
C GLY A 165 -11.66 5.64 1.35
N PRO A 166 -12.42 4.62 0.91
CA PRO A 166 -13.52 4.05 1.68
C PRO A 166 -13.03 3.45 2.99
N ILE A 167 -13.76 3.73 4.09
CA ILE A 167 -13.41 3.22 5.43
C ILE A 167 -13.69 1.72 5.54
N SER A 168 -14.78 1.25 4.91
CA SER A 168 -15.21 -0.15 4.96
C SER A 168 -14.31 -1.04 4.11
N PRO A 169 -13.76 -2.14 4.64
CA PRO A 169 -13.06 -3.14 3.85
C PRO A 169 -13.92 -3.73 2.72
N TRP A 170 -15.23 -3.84 2.94
CA TRP A 170 -16.18 -4.37 1.95
C TRP A 170 -16.30 -3.45 0.73
N ASP A 171 -16.26 -2.14 0.95
CA ASP A 171 -16.24 -1.17 -0.15
C ASP A 171 -14.92 -1.25 -0.93
N VAL A 172 -13.79 -1.41 -0.26
CA VAL A 172 -12.50 -1.64 -0.94
C VAL A 172 -12.56 -2.90 -1.79
N ILE A 173 -13.08 -4.02 -1.24
CA ILE A 173 -13.26 -5.28 -1.99
C ILE A 173 -14.18 -5.06 -3.20
N LYS A 174 -15.34 -4.43 -2.99
CA LYS A 174 -16.29 -4.10 -4.06
C LYS A 174 -15.62 -3.31 -5.18
N HIS A 175 -14.93 -2.21 -4.85
CA HIS A 175 -14.29 -1.36 -5.85
C HIS A 175 -13.10 -2.05 -6.54
N SER A 176 -12.45 -3.00 -5.90
CA SER A 176 -11.41 -3.83 -6.52
C SER A 176 -11.99 -4.80 -7.57
N THR A 177 -13.23 -5.26 -7.37
CA THR A 177 -13.90 -6.19 -8.28
C THR A 177 -14.66 -5.46 -9.40
N GLU A 178 -15.28 -4.33 -9.11
CA GLU A 178 -16.14 -3.60 -10.06
C GLU A 178 -15.36 -2.56 -10.87
N ARG A 179 -14.42 -1.86 -10.24
CA ARG A 179 -13.62 -0.76 -10.81
C ARG A 179 -14.47 0.34 -11.45
N LEU A 180 -15.58 0.67 -10.78
CA LEU A 180 -16.51 1.71 -11.21
C LEU A 180 -16.13 3.07 -10.61
N THR A 181 -16.35 4.12 -11.38
CA THR A 181 -16.39 5.51 -10.90
C THR A 181 -17.78 5.85 -10.34
N LYS A 182 -17.94 7.01 -9.73
CA LYS A 182 -19.25 7.49 -9.23
C LYS A 182 -20.26 7.68 -10.37
N SER A 183 -19.82 8.05 -11.57
CA SER A 183 -20.68 8.16 -12.76
C SER A 183 -21.02 6.79 -13.38
N GLY A 184 -20.45 5.70 -12.91
CA GLY A 184 -20.66 4.34 -13.41
C GLY A 184 -19.74 3.93 -14.56
N ALA A 185 -18.73 4.73 -14.89
CA ALA A 185 -17.72 4.35 -15.88
C ALA A 185 -16.78 3.29 -15.31
N VAL A 186 -16.34 2.34 -16.15
CA VAL A 186 -15.35 1.32 -15.79
C VAL A 186 -13.94 1.83 -16.12
N VAL A 187 -13.02 1.74 -15.19
CA VAL A 187 -11.62 2.12 -15.40
C VAL A 187 -10.70 0.90 -15.28
N GLY A 188 -10.07 0.51 -16.39
CA GLY A 188 -9.14 -0.61 -16.43
C GLY A 188 -9.81 -1.94 -16.09
N GLU A 189 -10.80 -2.38 -16.87
CA GLU A 189 -11.58 -3.60 -16.63
C GLU A 189 -10.71 -4.85 -16.45
N VAL A 190 -9.61 -4.95 -17.18
CA VAL A 190 -8.67 -6.06 -17.12
C VAL A 190 -7.91 -6.16 -15.80
N GLU A 191 -7.94 -5.11 -15.00
CA GLU A 191 -7.29 -5.03 -13.69
C GLU A 191 -8.24 -5.40 -12.52
N ARG A 192 -9.45 -5.90 -12.82
CA ARG A 192 -10.37 -6.45 -11.82
C ARG A 192 -9.75 -7.68 -11.16
N ILE A 193 -9.85 -7.75 -9.85
CA ILE A 193 -9.48 -8.95 -9.07
C ILE A 193 -10.71 -9.57 -8.43
N SER A 194 -10.63 -10.85 -8.09
CA SER A 194 -11.73 -11.52 -7.41
C SER A 194 -11.93 -10.98 -5.99
N ALA A 195 -13.16 -11.06 -5.47
CA ALA A 195 -13.46 -10.68 -4.08
C ALA A 195 -12.62 -11.49 -3.08
N SER A 196 -12.37 -12.77 -3.36
CA SER A 196 -11.50 -13.61 -2.51
C SER A 196 -10.05 -13.14 -2.53
N THR A 197 -9.52 -12.70 -3.68
CA THR A 197 -8.18 -12.13 -3.79
C THR A 197 -8.08 -10.82 -2.99
N ALA A 198 -9.06 -9.92 -3.13
CA ALA A 198 -9.09 -8.67 -2.37
C ALA A 198 -9.22 -8.92 -0.84
N LEU A 199 -10.07 -9.87 -0.43
CA LEU A 199 -10.26 -10.25 0.98
C LEU A 199 -8.97 -10.74 1.64
N ARG A 200 -8.11 -11.45 0.92
CA ARG A 200 -6.81 -11.92 1.44
C ARG A 200 -5.98 -10.80 2.06
N SER A 201 -6.04 -9.57 1.52
CA SER A 201 -5.32 -8.40 2.04
C SER A 201 -5.71 -8.04 3.48
N TYR A 202 -6.87 -8.48 3.96
CA TYR A 202 -7.37 -8.25 5.32
C TYR A 202 -7.20 -9.44 6.26
N LEU A 203 -6.69 -10.56 5.75
CA LEU A 203 -6.53 -11.80 6.51
C LEU A 203 -5.06 -12.12 6.86
N THR A 204 -4.14 -11.25 6.50
CA THR A 204 -2.71 -11.39 6.77
C THR A 204 -2.30 -10.74 8.09
N SER A 205 -1.02 -10.82 8.45
CA SER A 205 -0.47 -10.14 9.62
C SER A 205 -0.34 -8.63 9.35
N LYS A 206 -0.56 -7.80 10.36
CA LYS A 206 -0.32 -6.34 10.28
C LYS A 206 1.14 -5.97 9.97
N GLY A 207 2.08 -6.82 10.34
CA GLY A 207 3.52 -6.61 10.10
C GLY A 207 3.98 -7.11 8.75
N ASP A 208 3.22 -8.02 8.17
CA ASP A 208 3.46 -8.60 6.86
C ASP A 208 2.14 -8.66 6.08
N PRO A 209 1.75 -7.56 5.42
CA PRO A 209 0.46 -7.49 4.73
C PRO A 209 0.38 -8.36 3.47
N ALA A 210 1.52 -8.83 2.94
CA ALA A 210 1.58 -9.76 1.81
C ALA A 210 1.86 -11.21 2.24
N GLY A 211 2.01 -11.44 3.53
CA GLY A 211 2.38 -12.73 4.09
C GLY A 211 1.27 -13.78 4.10
N GLU A 212 1.47 -14.79 4.91
CA GLU A 212 0.55 -15.91 5.01
C GLU A 212 -0.83 -15.48 5.53
N VAL A 213 -1.87 -15.99 4.89
CA VAL A 213 -3.27 -15.77 5.28
C VAL A 213 -3.58 -16.56 6.56
N ARG A 214 -4.13 -15.87 7.54
CA ARG A 214 -4.58 -16.49 8.79
C ARG A 214 -5.82 -17.35 8.55
N HIS A 215 -5.86 -18.49 9.19
CA HIS A 215 -6.95 -19.45 9.11
C HIS A 215 -7.61 -19.67 10.46
N VAL A 216 -8.88 -20.06 10.46
CA VAL A 216 -9.57 -20.56 11.66
C VAL A 216 -9.06 -21.97 11.94
N GLN A 217 -8.19 -22.11 12.92
CA GLN A 217 -7.54 -23.36 13.25
C GLN A 217 -7.26 -23.45 14.75
N VAL A 218 -7.29 -24.67 15.30
CA VAL A 218 -6.95 -24.92 16.71
C VAL A 218 -5.51 -24.46 16.99
N GLY A 219 -5.34 -23.67 18.04
CA GLY A 219 -4.04 -23.09 18.44
C GLY A 219 -3.75 -21.70 17.88
N TYR A 220 -4.57 -21.20 16.95
CA TYR A 220 -4.45 -19.83 16.43
C TYR A 220 -5.21 -18.83 17.31
N ALA A 221 -4.78 -17.55 17.27
CA ALA A 221 -5.51 -16.49 17.96
C ALA A 221 -6.92 -16.33 17.39
N ALA A 222 -7.91 -16.24 18.28
CA ALA A 222 -9.32 -16.11 17.92
C ALA A 222 -9.70 -14.65 17.55
N ASP A 223 -8.94 -14.04 16.64
CA ASP A 223 -9.30 -12.75 16.03
C ASP A 223 -10.32 -13.03 14.91
N LEU A 224 -11.59 -13.14 15.27
CA LEU A 224 -12.66 -13.58 14.38
C LEU A 224 -13.64 -12.45 14.10
N CYS A 225 -14.22 -12.47 12.90
CA CYS A 225 -15.33 -11.61 12.51
C CYS A 225 -16.48 -12.51 12.03
N LEU A 226 -17.65 -12.34 12.62
CA LEU A 226 -18.88 -12.99 12.17
C LEU A 226 -19.57 -12.06 11.17
N LEU A 227 -19.91 -12.59 10.01
CA LEU A 227 -20.58 -11.85 8.95
C LEU A 227 -22.04 -12.30 8.83
N ASP A 228 -22.93 -11.34 8.63
CA ASP A 228 -24.30 -11.62 8.19
C ASP A 228 -24.28 -12.04 6.71
N ARG A 229 -25.31 -12.76 6.29
CA ARG A 229 -25.47 -13.20 4.90
C ARG A 229 -25.86 -12.06 3.99
#